data_252a68e5d664024483c9f45d120d7bce
#
_entry.id   252a68e5d664024483c9f45d120d7bce
#
_cell.length_a   1.000
_cell.length_b   1.000
_cell.length_c   1.000
_cell.angle_alpha   90.00
_cell.angle_beta   90.00
_cell.angle_gamma   90.00
#
_symmetry.space_group_name_H-M   'P 1'
#
loop_
_entity.id
_entity.type
_entity.pdbx_description
1 polymer ?
#
loop_
_entity_poly.entity_id
_entity_poly.type
_entity_poly.pdbx_seq_one_letter_code
_entity_poly.pdbx_strand_id
1 'polypeptide(L)'
;MTQITDKVSLTVEDGIGFVVVDNPPVNALGQAVRAGISGGIKVAEADPDVKAVVIIASGRTFPAGADITEFGRPPMEPSLPSVCQIIEDCSKPVIAALHGTALGGGFEIALSSHYRIADSKARIG
;
A
#
# COMPACT_ATOMS: atom_id res chain seq x y z
N MET A 1 -0.51 13.04 -11.18
CA MET A 1 -0.01 12.40 -9.96
C MET A 1 -0.29 13.30 -8.76
N THR A 2 -0.78 12.73 -7.69
CA THR A 2 -1.03 13.43 -6.43
C THR A 2 -0.12 12.85 -5.35
N GLN A 3 0.67 13.69 -4.71
CA GLN A 3 1.52 13.25 -3.61
C GLN A 3 0.67 13.17 -2.33
N ILE A 4 0.59 11.98 -1.72
CA ILE A 4 -0.20 11.76 -0.51
C ILE A 4 0.67 12.00 0.75
N THR A 5 1.82 11.33 0.80
CA THR A 5 2.89 11.60 1.77
C THR A 5 4.20 11.68 1.01
N ASP A 6 5.31 11.92 1.67
CA ASP A 6 6.62 11.90 1.00
C ASP A 6 7.02 10.51 0.48
N LYS A 7 6.29 9.45 0.87
CA LYS A 7 6.59 8.06 0.50
C LYS A 7 5.51 7.40 -0.37
N VAL A 8 4.37 8.04 -0.55
CA VAL A 8 3.25 7.45 -1.29
C VAL A 8 2.60 8.49 -2.18
N SER A 9 2.32 8.11 -3.43
CA SER A 9 1.62 8.95 -4.39
C SER A 9 0.43 8.21 -4.99
N LEU A 10 -0.49 8.96 -5.58
CA LEU A 10 -1.63 8.43 -6.32
C LEU A 10 -1.55 8.91 -7.76
N THR A 11 -1.60 8.00 -8.70
CA THR A 11 -1.68 8.28 -10.13
C THR A 11 -2.94 7.62 -10.68
N VAL A 12 -3.72 8.37 -11.46
CA VAL A 12 -4.94 7.85 -12.07
C VAL A 12 -4.75 7.72 -13.57
N GLU A 13 -4.92 6.51 -14.09
CA GLU A 13 -4.82 6.21 -15.53
C GLU A 13 -5.92 5.23 -15.92
N ASP A 14 -6.67 5.55 -16.96
CA ASP A 14 -7.69 4.66 -17.54
C ASP A 14 -8.66 4.07 -16.51
N GLY A 15 -9.07 4.88 -15.55
CA GLY A 15 -10.00 4.47 -14.52
C GLY A 15 -9.37 3.71 -13.36
N ILE A 16 -8.06 3.59 -13.33
CA ILE A 16 -7.35 2.89 -12.25
C ILE A 16 -6.56 3.90 -11.43
N GLY A 17 -6.75 3.86 -10.11
CA GLY A 17 -5.97 4.63 -9.17
C GLY A 17 -4.80 3.80 -8.65
N PHE A 18 -3.58 4.19 -9.02
CA PHE A 18 -2.37 3.52 -8.57
C PHE A 18 -1.86 4.20 -7.31
N VAL A 19 -1.95 3.50 -6.19
CA VAL A 19 -1.33 3.92 -4.92
C VAL A 19 0.09 3.37 -4.92
N VAL A 20 1.05 4.24 -5.14
CA VAL A 20 2.45 3.87 -5.37
C VAL A 20 3.26 4.15 -4.13
N VAL A 21 3.83 3.09 -3.56
CA VAL A 21 4.74 3.18 -2.41
C VAL A 21 6.17 3.30 -2.92
N ASP A 22 6.90 4.30 -2.43
CA ASP A 22 8.29 4.52 -2.80
C ASP A 22 9.11 4.89 -1.55
N ASN A 23 9.59 3.87 -0.86
CA ASN A 23 10.37 4.00 0.37
C ASN A 23 11.54 3.00 0.35
N PRO A 24 12.57 3.23 -0.50
CA PRO A 24 13.68 2.31 -0.62
C PRO A 24 14.44 2.14 0.70
N PRO A 25 15.15 1.02 0.91
CA PRO A 25 15.39 -0.05 -0.06
C PRO A 25 14.28 -1.11 -0.12
N VAL A 26 13.49 -1.32 0.93
CA VAL A 26 12.55 -2.44 1.04
C VAL A 26 11.11 -2.02 1.21
N ASN A 27 10.83 -0.72 1.05
CA ASN A 27 9.47 -0.18 1.20
C ASN A 27 8.85 -0.51 2.56
N ALA A 28 9.65 -0.41 3.63
CA ALA A 28 9.20 -0.70 4.98
C ALA A 28 7.96 0.12 5.35
N LEU A 29 7.06 -0.49 6.11
CA LEU A 29 5.77 0.09 6.48
C LEU A 29 5.88 1.05 7.66
N GLY A 30 6.67 2.12 7.50
CA GLY A 30 6.72 3.21 8.45
C GLY A 30 5.44 4.04 8.41
N GLN A 31 5.35 5.02 9.33
CA GLN A 31 4.15 5.83 9.48
C GLN A 31 3.76 6.55 8.18
N ALA A 32 4.73 7.13 7.46
CA ALA A 32 4.44 7.83 6.21
C ALA A 32 3.90 6.88 5.11
N VAL A 33 4.37 5.63 5.08
CA VAL A 33 3.85 4.63 4.15
C VAL A 33 2.45 4.20 4.55
N ARG A 34 2.22 3.92 5.83
CA ARG A 34 0.88 3.55 6.33
C ARG A 34 -0.14 4.65 6.08
N ALA A 35 0.21 5.89 6.45
CA ALA A 35 -0.65 7.06 6.22
C ALA A 35 -0.88 7.29 4.72
N GLY A 36 0.14 7.08 3.92
CA GLY A 36 0.06 7.24 2.48
C GLY A 36 -0.86 6.23 1.81
N ILE A 37 -0.77 4.96 2.19
CA ILE A 37 -1.67 3.93 1.67
C ILE A 37 -3.11 4.25 2.08
N SER A 38 -3.34 4.52 3.35
CA SER A 38 -4.67 4.88 3.86
C SER A 38 -5.24 6.09 3.14
N GLY A 39 -4.46 7.17 3.03
CA GLY A 39 -4.89 8.40 2.36
C GLY A 39 -5.13 8.19 0.87
N GLY A 40 -4.24 7.45 0.20
CA GLY A 40 -4.38 7.14 -1.21
C GLY A 40 -5.64 6.34 -1.52
N ILE A 41 -5.95 5.34 -0.70
CA ILE A 41 -7.20 4.57 -0.84
C ILE A 41 -8.42 5.49 -0.70
N LYS A 42 -8.43 6.36 0.31
CA LYS A 42 -9.57 7.26 0.55
C LYS A 42 -9.76 8.25 -0.59
N VAL A 43 -8.69 8.83 -1.10
CA VAL A 43 -8.75 9.76 -2.23
C VAL A 43 -9.25 9.04 -3.48
N ALA A 44 -8.71 7.87 -3.77
CA ALA A 44 -9.13 7.08 -4.93
C ALA A 44 -10.59 6.65 -4.82
N GLU A 45 -11.03 6.25 -3.63
CA GLU A 45 -12.43 5.83 -3.41
C GLU A 45 -13.40 6.98 -3.69
N ALA A 46 -13.03 8.20 -3.34
CA ALA A 46 -13.86 9.39 -3.55
C ALA A 46 -13.81 9.95 -4.97
N ASP A 47 -12.86 9.53 -5.78
CA ASP A 47 -12.67 10.05 -7.14
C ASP A 47 -13.61 9.33 -8.12
N PRO A 48 -14.57 10.04 -8.76
CA PRO A 48 -15.51 9.41 -9.69
C PRO A 48 -14.84 8.83 -10.94
N ASP A 49 -13.62 9.26 -11.27
CA ASP A 49 -12.87 8.73 -12.41
C ASP A 49 -12.14 7.42 -12.09
N VAL A 50 -12.10 7.03 -10.83
CA VAL A 50 -11.46 5.79 -10.41
C VAL A 50 -12.47 4.68 -10.25
N LYS A 51 -12.27 3.55 -10.94
CA LYS A 51 -13.13 2.37 -10.87
C LYS A 51 -12.51 1.22 -10.08
N ALA A 52 -11.19 1.20 -10.00
CA ALA A 52 -10.44 0.20 -9.25
C ALA A 52 -9.14 0.81 -8.75
N VAL A 53 -8.60 0.25 -7.68
CA VAL A 53 -7.37 0.74 -7.06
C VAL A 53 -6.32 -0.37 -7.10
N VAL A 54 -5.09 0.00 -7.43
CA VAL A 54 -3.95 -0.91 -7.39
C VAL A 54 -2.94 -0.38 -6.38
N ILE A 55 -2.56 -1.20 -5.41
CA ILE A 55 -1.46 -0.91 -4.50
C ILE A 55 -0.21 -1.54 -5.11
N ILE A 56 0.78 -0.72 -5.40
CA ILE A 56 2.02 -1.15 -6.06
C ILE A 56 3.20 -0.42 -5.42
N ALA A 57 4.38 -0.98 -5.50
CA ALA A 57 5.57 -0.36 -4.96
C ALA A 57 6.62 -0.15 -6.05
N SER A 58 7.35 0.94 -5.91
CA SER A 58 8.52 1.22 -6.75
C SER A 58 9.72 0.41 -6.28
N GLY A 59 10.72 0.28 -7.14
CA GLY A 59 11.95 -0.41 -6.79
C GLY A 59 11.82 -1.92 -6.83
N ARG A 60 12.57 -2.60 -5.99
CA ARG A 60 12.80 -4.03 -6.13
C ARG A 60 11.79 -4.93 -5.41
N THR A 61 10.93 -4.38 -4.56
CA THR A 61 10.04 -5.22 -3.75
C THR A 61 8.78 -4.48 -3.31
N PHE A 62 7.67 -5.22 -3.23
CA PHE A 62 6.49 -4.83 -2.46
C PHE A 62 6.92 -4.65 -1.00
N PRO A 63 6.20 -3.86 -0.17
CA PRO A 63 6.58 -3.68 1.22
C PRO A 63 6.95 -4.97 1.93
N ALA A 64 8.13 -4.99 2.53
CA ALA A 64 8.71 -6.18 3.13
C ALA A 64 9.00 -5.93 4.61
N GLY A 65 7.94 -5.87 5.42
CA GLY A 65 8.05 -5.79 6.86
C GLY A 65 7.83 -4.40 7.44
N ALA A 66 8.00 -4.30 8.75
CA ALA A 66 7.82 -3.08 9.50
C ALA A 66 9.09 -2.22 9.46
N ASP A 67 8.92 -0.94 9.74
CA ASP A 67 10.05 -0.02 9.89
C ASP A 67 10.64 -0.20 11.30
N ILE A 68 11.81 -0.81 11.37
CA ILE A 68 12.47 -1.09 12.66
C ILE A 68 12.89 0.19 13.39
N THR A 69 13.01 1.32 12.69
CA THR A 69 13.36 2.59 13.34
C THR A 69 12.25 3.12 14.23
N GLU A 70 11.03 2.60 14.07
CA GLU A 70 9.88 2.97 14.91
C GLU A 70 9.75 2.11 16.17
N PHE A 71 10.54 1.05 16.28
CA PHE A 71 10.52 0.20 17.46
C PHE A 71 11.03 0.97 18.69
N GLY A 72 10.35 0.79 19.82
CA GLY A 72 10.69 1.49 21.06
C GLY A 72 10.17 2.92 21.14
N ARG A 73 9.44 3.39 20.13
CA ARG A 73 8.78 4.70 20.14
C ARG A 73 7.29 4.53 20.38
N PRO A 74 6.61 5.58 20.86
CA PRO A 74 5.16 5.54 20.96
C PRO A 74 4.53 5.24 19.60
N PRO A 75 3.46 4.42 19.55
CA PRO A 75 2.77 4.15 18.30
C PRO A 75 2.26 5.41 17.63
N MET A 76 2.37 5.48 16.30
CA MET A 76 1.87 6.60 15.50
C MET A 76 0.74 6.09 14.59
N GLU A 77 -0.32 6.90 14.49
CA GLU A 77 -1.43 6.60 13.59
C GLU A 77 -1.06 6.88 12.11
N PRO A 78 -1.67 6.13 11.17
CA PRO A 78 -2.55 4.99 11.41
C PRO A 78 -1.78 3.74 11.76
N SER A 79 -2.39 2.85 12.54
CA SER A 79 -1.82 1.52 12.79
C SER A 79 -1.95 0.65 11.55
N LEU A 80 -1.16 -0.42 11.46
CA LEU A 80 -1.27 -1.36 10.35
C LEU A 80 -2.66 -2.02 10.30
N PRO A 81 -3.24 -2.50 11.42
CA PRO A 81 -4.61 -3.01 11.36
C PRO A 81 -5.64 -2.01 10.85
N SER A 82 -5.50 -0.72 11.18
CA SER A 82 -6.38 0.33 10.64
C SER A 82 -6.26 0.44 9.13
N VAL A 83 -5.05 0.41 8.60
CA VAL A 83 -4.82 0.47 7.15
C VAL A 83 -5.45 -0.75 6.47
N CYS A 84 -5.26 -1.93 7.03
CA CYS A 84 -5.85 -3.16 6.50
C CYS A 84 -7.38 -3.06 6.47
N GLN A 85 -7.98 -2.51 7.52
CA GLN A 85 -9.44 -2.33 7.59
C GLN A 85 -9.94 -1.35 6.52
N ILE A 86 -9.21 -0.25 6.30
CA ILE A 86 -9.57 0.71 5.25
C ILE A 86 -9.51 0.06 3.87
N ILE A 87 -8.53 -0.79 3.61
CA ILE A 87 -8.43 -1.53 2.36
C ILE A 87 -9.62 -2.45 2.19
N GLU A 88 -9.91 -3.28 3.20
CA GLU A 88 -11.03 -4.22 3.16
C GLU A 88 -12.37 -3.52 2.94
N ASP A 89 -12.57 -2.37 3.58
CA ASP A 89 -13.84 -1.62 3.55
C ASP A 89 -13.99 -0.74 2.30
N CYS A 90 -12.96 -0.63 1.47
CA CYS A 90 -13.05 0.18 0.26
C CYS A 90 -14.16 -0.32 -0.63
N SER A 91 -15.02 0.60 -1.10
CA SER A 91 -16.17 0.26 -1.95
C SER A 91 -15.77 -0.08 -3.39
N LYS A 92 -14.53 0.21 -3.77
CA LYS A 92 -13.99 -0.12 -5.09
C LYS A 92 -13.04 -1.30 -4.96
N PRO A 93 -12.87 -2.13 -6.01
CA PRO A 93 -11.90 -3.22 -5.96
C PRO A 93 -10.49 -2.69 -5.69
N VAL A 94 -9.80 -3.33 -4.76
CA VAL A 94 -8.40 -3.03 -4.44
C VAL A 94 -7.56 -4.26 -4.78
N ILE A 95 -6.58 -4.05 -5.64
CA ILE A 95 -5.68 -5.10 -6.12
C ILE A 95 -4.28 -4.81 -5.59
N ALA A 96 -3.66 -5.78 -4.94
CA ALA A 96 -2.25 -5.70 -4.58
C ALA A 96 -1.42 -6.28 -5.71
N ALA A 97 -0.50 -5.49 -6.27
CA ALA A 97 0.42 -5.93 -7.32
C ALA A 97 1.76 -6.27 -6.66
N LEU A 98 2.05 -7.56 -6.53
CA LEU A 98 3.17 -8.07 -5.75
C LEU A 98 4.38 -8.34 -6.64
N HIS A 99 5.54 -7.84 -6.23
CA HIS A 99 6.81 -8.21 -6.82
C HIS A 99 7.88 -8.23 -5.73
N GLY A 100 8.96 -8.95 -5.96
CA GLY A 100 9.97 -9.14 -4.92
C GLY A 100 9.41 -9.97 -3.78
N THR A 101 9.41 -9.40 -2.58
CA THR A 101 8.98 -10.12 -1.38
C THR A 101 7.90 -9.34 -0.64
N ALA A 102 6.79 -10.00 -0.33
CA ALA A 102 5.74 -9.47 0.55
C ALA A 102 5.79 -10.25 1.85
N LEU A 103 6.37 -9.64 2.90
CA LEU A 103 6.59 -10.27 4.20
C LEU A 103 5.93 -9.48 5.31
N GLY A 104 5.52 -10.16 6.37
CA GLY A 104 5.00 -9.52 7.58
C GLY A 104 3.87 -8.57 7.25
N GLY A 105 4.04 -7.28 7.61
CA GLY A 105 3.03 -6.25 7.35
C GLY A 105 2.72 -6.06 5.88
N GLY A 106 3.71 -6.21 4.99
CA GLY A 106 3.48 -6.17 3.55
C GLY A 106 2.55 -7.30 3.09
N PHE A 107 2.73 -8.48 3.63
CA PHE A 107 1.84 -9.61 3.35
C PHE A 107 0.44 -9.36 3.91
N GLU A 108 0.32 -8.72 5.07
CA GLU A 108 -0.98 -8.35 5.65
C GLU A 108 -1.71 -7.34 4.75
N ILE A 109 -1.01 -6.35 4.20
CA ILE A 109 -1.57 -5.42 3.21
C ILE A 109 -2.11 -6.21 2.00
N ALA A 110 -1.31 -7.15 1.49
CA ALA A 110 -1.72 -7.97 0.35
C ALA A 110 -2.96 -8.80 0.68
N LEU A 111 -3.01 -9.43 1.85
CA LEU A 111 -4.16 -10.25 2.27
C LEU A 111 -5.42 -9.41 2.49
N SER A 112 -5.28 -8.16 2.89
CA SER A 112 -6.41 -7.24 3.10
C SER A 112 -7.00 -6.74 1.78
N SER A 113 -6.25 -6.79 0.70
CA SER A 113 -6.71 -6.40 -0.62
C SER A 113 -7.72 -7.40 -1.16
N HIS A 114 -8.65 -6.93 -1.99
CA HIS A 114 -9.71 -7.79 -2.52
C HIS A 114 -9.15 -8.83 -3.51
N TYR A 115 -8.13 -8.44 -4.26
CA TYR A 115 -7.46 -9.30 -5.25
C TYR A 115 -5.95 -9.12 -5.15
N ARG A 116 -5.22 -10.12 -5.59
CA ARG A 116 -3.76 -10.11 -5.62
C ARG A 116 -3.29 -10.61 -6.97
N ILE A 117 -2.34 -9.88 -7.57
CA ILE A 117 -1.59 -10.35 -8.73
C ILE A 117 -0.11 -10.34 -8.33
N ALA A 118 0.64 -11.29 -8.81
CA ALA A 118 2.03 -11.45 -8.42
C ALA A 118 2.90 -11.74 -9.63
N ASP A 119 4.08 -11.12 -9.64
CA ASP A 119 5.17 -11.52 -10.54
C ASP A 119 5.48 -13.00 -10.27
N SER A 120 5.83 -13.75 -11.31
CA SER A 120 6.13 -15.18 -11.18
C SER A 120 7.28 -15.47 -10.20
N LYS A 121 8.12 -14.49 -9.92
CA LYS A 121 9.26 -14.61 -8.99
C LYS A 121 8.94 -14.07 -7.60
N ALA A 122 7.74 -13.56 -7.37
CA ALA A 122 7.38 -12.99 -6.07
C ALA A 122 7.36 -14.06 -4.99
N ARG A 123 7.78 -13.65 -3.78
CA ARG A 123 7.75 -14.49 -2.58
C ARG A 123 6.83 -13.86 -1.56
N ILE A 124 6.06 -14.69 -0.88
CA ILE A 124 5.11 -14.26 0.14
C ILE A 124 5.31 -15.07 1.41
N GLY A 125 5.03 -14.42 2.56
CA GLY A 125 5.16 -15.13 3.84
C GLY A 125 5.05 -14.27 5.07
#